data_0dfa4d83c127d001fc241d2d3c4fb547
#
_entry.id   0dfa4d83c127d001fc241d2d3c4fb547
#
_cell.length_a   1.000
_cell.length_b   1.000
_cell.length_c   1.000
_cell.angle_alpha   90.00
_cell.angle_beta   90.00
_cell.angle_gamma   90.00
#
_symmetry.space_group_name_H-M   'P 1'
#
loop_
_entity.id
_entity.type
_entity.pdbx_description
1 polymer ?
#
loop_
_entity_poly.entity_id
_entity_poly.type
_entity_poly.pdbx_seq_one_letter_code
_entity_poly.pdbx_strand_id
1 'polypeptide(L)'
;MATLKIETGAVATVTLNRPEVRNAFNDEVIAELTAAFTQLGQDSQVRAIVLAAEGPAFCAGADLNWMRRMADYTHAENLADAAQLAGMLYTIYTCPKPTVARIQGDVYAGGMGLVAACDMAVSVNTANYCLSEVKLGLYPATISPYVIRAMGARAAHRYFLTAERFDAAEALRIGLVHAVVTPDQLDDKVAEMTPALVNASPNAVTECKALLHDVAGKDINAALIARTVDGIASIRASDEGKEGVQSFLQKRKPNWLA
;
A
#
# COMPACT_ATOMS: atom_id res chain seq x y z
N MET A 1 16.63 18.44 -2.73
CA MET A 1 15.23 18.60 -2.27
C MET A 1 14.92 17.33 -1.49
N ALA A 2 14.03 17.38 -0.49
CA ALA A 2 13.60 16.17 0.21
C ALA A 2 12.94 15.19 -0.78
N THR A 3 13.22 13.90 -0.67
CA THR A 3 12.71 12.86 -1.60
C THR A 3 11.22 12.57 -1.35
N LEU A 4 10.75 12.87 -0.15
CA LEU A 4 9.34 12.81 0.25
C LEU A 4 8.84 14.16 0.75
N LYS A 5 7.54 14.40 0.61
CA LYS A 5 6.77 15.40 1.35
C LYS A 5 5.81 14.67 2.27
N ILE A 6 5.71 15.08 3.52
CA ILE A 6 4.81 14.47 4.50
C ILE A 6 3.89 15.54 5.06
N GLU A 7 2.60 15.35 4.88
CA GLU A 7 1.54 16.17 5.48
C GLU A 7 0.86 15.33 6.57
N THR A 8 0.79 15.87 7.78
CA THR A 8 0.22 15.19 8.94
C THR A 8 -1.21 15.63 9.18
N GLY A 9 -2.01 14.73 9.77
CA GLY A 9 -3.41 14.95 10.10
C GLY A 9 -4.10 13.62 10.36
N ALA A 10 -5.41 13.63 10.59
CA ALA A 10 -6.17 12.39 10.72
C ALA A 10 -6.03 11.49 9.47
N VAL A 11 -5.89 12.09 8.30
CA VAL A 11 -5.39 11.46 7.08
C VAL A 11 -4.03 12.08 6.79
N ALA A 12 -2.96 11.31 6.99
CA ALA A 12 -1.61 11.74 6.62
C ALA A 12 -1.35 11.43 5.15
N THR A 13 -0.60 12.30 4.47
CA THR A 13 -0.18 12.08 3.08
C THR A 13 1.34 11.99 2.99
N VAL A 14 1.84 10.90 2.42
CA VAL A 14 3.24 10.69 2.07
C VAL A 14 3.36 10.79 0.56
N THR A 15 4.04 11.82 0.06
CA THR A 15 4.14 12.11 -1.36
C THR A 15 5.57 11.88 -1.85
N LEU A 16 5.75 11.00 -2.84
CA LEU A 16 6.99 10.84 -3.58
C LEU A 16 7.31 12.15 -4.30
N ASN A 17 8.50 12.71 -4.10
CA ASN A 17 8.85 14.06 -4.55
C ASN A 17 10.14 14.12 -5.36
N ARG A 18 10.25 13.23 -6.36
CA ARG A 18 11.34 13.21 -7.36
C ARG A 18 10.77 13.20 -8.78
N PRO A 19 9.91 14.19 -9.16
CA PRO A 19 9.22 14.19 -10.46
C PRO A 19 10.18 14.23 -11.66
N GLU A 20 11.36 14.81 -11.51
CA GLU A 20 12.42 14.89 -12.54
C GLU A 20 12.94 13.53 -12.98
N VAL A 21 12.89 12.53 -12.10
CA VAL A 21 13.20 11.11 -12.40
C VAL A 21 11.96 10.22 -12.35
N ARG A 22 10.77 10.82 -12.50
CA ARG A 22 9.46 10.12 -12.48
C ARG A 22 9.27 9.29 -11.21
N ASN A 23 9.71 9.82 -10.07
CA ASN A 23 9.64 9.19 -8.77
C ASN A 23 10.27 7.78 -8.72
N ALA A 24 11.29 7.53 -9.56
CA ALA A 24 12.10 6.33 -9.44
C ALA A 24 12.78 6.34 -8.06
N PHE A 25 12.72 5.23 -7.34
CA PHE A 25 13.26 5.15 -6.00
C PHE A 25 14.66 4.55 -5.97
N ASN A 26 15.44 4.99 -4.98
CA ASN A 26 16.77 4.52 -4.63
C ASN A 26 16.80 4.15 -3.15
N ASP A 27 17.97 3.82 -2.64
CA ASP A 27 18.24 3.52 -1.24
C ASP A 27 17.74 4.59 -0.26
N GLU A 28 17.89 5.88 -0.61
CA GLU A 28 17.41 7.01 0.21
C GLU A 28 15.87 7.03 0.31
N VAL A 29 15.16 6.93 -0.81
CA VAL A 29 13.69 6.88 -0.86
C VAL A 29 13.15 5.66 -0.10
N ILE A 30 13.83 4.50 -0.22
CA ILE A 30 13.47 3.28 0.50
C ILE A 30 13.57 3.51 2.02
N ALA A 31 14.66 4.11 2.47
CA ALA A 31 14.87 4.41 3.89
C ALA A 31 13.84 5.43 4.41
N GLU A 32 13.61 6.52 3.66
CA GLU A 32 12.64 7.56 4.05
C GLU A 32 11.20 7.03 4.08
N LEU A 33 10.77 6.23 3.10
CA LEU A 33 9.45 5.59 3.11
C LEU A 33 9.29 4.65 4.31
N THR A 34 10.32 3.83 4.59
CA THR A 34 10.31 2.95 5.76
C THR A 34 10.13 3.73 7.06
N ALA A 35 10.89 4.82 7.23
CA ALA A 35 10.81 5.67 8.41
C ALA A 35 9.44 6.36 8.51
N ALA A 36 8.93 6.93 7.41
CA ALA A 36 7.65 7.62 7.37
C ALA A 36 6.48 6.70 7.75
N PHE A 37 6.37 5.52 7.14
CA PHE A 37 5.29 4.58 7.45
C PHE A 37 5.41 3.99 8.85
N THR A 38 6.62 3.80 9.37
CA THR A 38 6.85 3.38 10.76
C THR A 38 6.35 4.45 11.74
N GLN A 39 6.76 5.71 11.53
CA GLN A 39 6.38 6.82 12.40
C GLN A 39 4.88 7.10 12.36
N LEU A 40 4.30 7.25 11.17
CA LEU A 40 2.87 7.52 10.99
C LEU A 40 2.00 6.34 11.48
N GLY A 41 2.48 5.11 11.34
CA GLY A 41 1.80 3.92 11.86
C GLY A 41 1.65 3.94 13.39
N GLN A 42 2.61 4.53 14.10
CA GLN A 42 2.61 4.65 15.56
C GLN A 42 1.91 5.91 16.08
N ASP A 43 1.66 6.89 15.22
CA ASP A 43 1.01 8.14 15.61
C ASP A 43 -0.49 7.93 15.87
N SER A 44 -0.93 8.22 17.11
CA SER A 44 -2.34 8.08 17.52
C SER A 44 -3.27 9.08 16.84
N GLN A 45 -2.74 10.20 16.33
CA GLN A 45 -3.53 11.21 15.61
C GLN A 45 -3.80 10.79 14.16
N VAL A 46 -2.99 9.89 13.61
CA VAL A 46 -3.17 9.37 12.25
C VAL A 46 -4.18 8.22 12.24
N ARG A 47 -5.15 8.31 11.35
CA ARG A 47 -6.23 7.32 11.17
C ARG A 47 -6.11 6.59 9.82
N ALA A 48 -5.54 7.23 8.82
CA ALA A 48 -5.26 6.64 7.51
C ALA A 48 -4.03 7.32 6.89
N ILE A 49 -3.36 6.65 5.95
CA ILE A 49 -2.21 7.17 5.24
C ILE A 49 -2.48 7.08 3.74
N VAL A 50 -2.31 8.20 3.03
CA VAL A 50 -2.34 8.26 1.56
C VAL A 50 -0.90 8.27 1.04
N LEU A 51 -0.56 7.32 0.19
CA LEU A 51 0.68 7.32 -0.59
C LEU A 51 0.40 7.97 -1.95
N ALA A 52 0.99 9.13 -2.19
CA ALA A 52 0.83 9.93 -3.38
C ALA A 52 2.18 10.18 -4.08
N ALA A 53 2.14 10.85 -5.23
CA ALA A 53 3.36 11.23 -5.93
C ALA A 53 3.18 12.54 -6.71
N GLU A 54 4.26 13.31 -6.82
CA GLU A 54 4.31 14.53 -7.62
C GLU A 54 4.60 14.23 -9.10
N GLY A 55 4.14 15.12 -9.98
CA GLY A 55 4.48 15.09 -11.40
C GLY A 55 3.73 14.04 -12.23
N PRO A 56 4.24 13.71 -13.43
CA PRO A 56 3.46 12.98 -14.43
C PRO A 56 3.39 11.46 -14.23
N ALA A 57 4.21 10.89 -13.35
CA ALA A 57 4.22 9.46 -13.07
C ALA A 57 4.11 9.21 -11.57
N PHE A 58 3.43 8.15 -11.18
CA PHE A 58 3.40 7.73 -9.79
C PHE A 58 4.78 7.20 -9.38
N CYS A 59 5.29 6.20 -10.11
CA CYS A 59 6.64 5.68 -9.86
C CYS A 59 7.14 4.89 -11.07
N ALA A 60 8.32 5.23 -11.57
CA ALA A 60 8.95 4.56 -12.71
C ALA A 60 9.79 3.32 -12.32
N GLY A 61 9.78 2.92 -11.05
CA GLY A 61 10.57 1.80 -10.54
C GLY A 61 11.91 2.24 -9.99
N ALA A 62 12.98 1.46 -10.26
CA ALA A 62 14.31 1.72 -9.74
C ALA A 62 15.01 2.89 -10.45
N ASP A 63 15.69 3.73 -9.67
CA ASP A 63 16.53 4.84 -10.18
C ASP A 63 17.71 4.31 -11.01
N LEU A 64 17.94 4.94 -12.17
CA LEU A 64 19.00 4.49 -13.10
C LEU A 64 20.41 4.55 -12.51
N ASN A 65 20.70 5.52 -11.63
CA ASN A 65 22.00 5.60 -10.97
C ASN A 65 22.16 4.51 -9.91
N TRP A 66 21.06 4.21 -9.19
CA TRP A 66 21.04 3.06 -8.28
C TRP A 66 21.22 1.74 -9.04
N MET A 67 20.53 1.54 -10.18
CA MET A 67 20.72 0.37 -11.04
C MET A 67 22.16 0.22 -11.55
N ARG A 68 22.85 1.34 -11.90
CA ARG A 68 24.27 1.29 -12.30
C ARG A 68 25.15 0.81 -11.15
N ARG A 69 24.92 1.25 -9.92
CA ARG A 69 25.66 0.76 -8.74
C ARG A 69 25.42 -0.72 -8.49
N MET A 70 24.16 -1.16 -8.57
CA MET A 70 23.80 -2.56 -8.37
C MET A 70 24.45 -3.52 -9.38
N ALA A 71 24.77 -3.05 -10.60
CA ALA A 71 25.42 -3.88 -11.61
C ALA A 71 26.83 -4.37 -11.17
N ASP A 72 27.48 -3.63 -10.28
CA ASP A 72 28.80 -3.93 -9.75
C ASP A 72 28.77 -4.60 -8.36
N TYR A 73 27.57 -4.81 -7.78
CA TYR A 73 27.41 -5.38 -6.45
C TYR A 73 27.76 -6.88 -6.43
N THR A 74 28.43 -7.29 -5.37
CA THR A 74 28.56 -8.71 -5.01
C THR A 74 27.18 -9.29 -4.66
N HIS A 75 27.10 -10.62 -4.61
CA HIS A 75 25.87 -11.28 -4.17
C HIS A 75 25.43 -10.83 -2.76
N ALA A 76 26.37 -10.63 -1.83
CA ALA A 76 26.08 -10.20 -0.47
C ALA A 76 25.52 -8.77 -0.43
N GLU A 77 26.06 -7.85 -1.24
CA GLU A 77 25.57 -6.48 -1.36
C GLU A 77 24.17 -6.46 -2.01
N ASN A 78 23.95 -7.23 -3.07
CA ASN A 78 22.63 -7.38 -3.70
C ASN A 78 21.60 -7.94 -2.71
N LEU A 79 21.98 -8.90 -1.86
CA LEU A 79 21.09 -9.46 -0.84
C LEU A 79 20.70 -8.41 0.20
N ALA A 80 21.67 -7.63 0.69
CA ALA A 80 21.43 -6.56 1.66
C ALA A 80 20.53 -5.45 1.08
N ASP A 81 20.79 -5.04 -0.16
CA ASP A 81 20.02 -4.04 -0.88
C ASP A 81 18.56 -4.48 -1.12
N ALA A 82 18.39 -5.71 -1.63
CA ALA A 82 17.05 -6.29 -1.83
C ALA A 82 16.26 -6.46 -0.52
N ALA A 83 16.97 -6.74 0.59
CA ALA A 83 16.35 -6.85 1.92
C ALA A 83 15.78 -5.50 2.39
N GLN A 84 16.43 -4.38 2.08
CA GLN A 84 15.91 -3.05 2.41
C GLN A 84 14.60 -2.76 1.65
N LEU A 85 14.56 -3.04 0.34
CA LEU A 85 13.37 -2.91 -0.48
C LEU A 85 12.23 -3.81 0.04
N ALA A 86 12.52 -5.06 0.36
CA ALA A 86 11.56 -5.99 0.93
C ALA A 86 11.03 -5.50 2.29
N GLY A 87 11.92 -4.97 3.14
CA GLY A 87 11.56 -4.39 4.44
C GLY A 87 10.64 -3.18 4.31
N MET A 88 10.92 -2.27 3.38
CA MET A 88 10.05 -1.13 3.10
C MET A 88 8.64 -1.57 2.68
N LEU A 89 8.54 -2.49 1.72
CA LEU A 89 7.24 -3.01 1.26
C LEU A 89 6.48 -3.70 2.40
N TYR A 90 7.19 -4.47 3.22
CA TYR A 90 6.60 -5.12 4.39
C TYR A 90 6.10 -4.10 5.43
N THR A 91 6.85 -3.01 5.66
CA THR A 91 6.44 -1.91 6.55
C THR A 91 5.16 -1.23 6.08
N ILE A 92 5.03 -0.96 4.78
CA ILE A 92 3.80 -0.39 4.19
C ILE A 92 2.64 -1.38 4.34
N TYR A 93 2.86 -2.64 3.96
CA TYR A 93 1.84 -3.69 3.97
C TYR A 93 1.31 -3.99 5.37
N THR A 94 2.19 -4.05 6.37
CA THR A 94 1.82 -4.34 7.77
C THR A 94 1.55 -3.09 8.62
N CYS A 95 1.58 -1.89 8.00
CA CYS A 95 1.26 -0.65 8.70
C CYS A 95 -0.10 -0.79 9.43
N PRO A 96 -0.19 -0.49 10.74
CA PRO A 96 -1.43 -0.66 11.48
C PRO A 96 -2.54 0.30 11.03
N LYS A 97 -2.19 1.36 10.29
CA LYS A 97 -3.16 2.28 9.70
C LYS A 97 -3.56 1.82 8.30
N PRO A 98 -4.82 2.00 7.88
CA PRO A 98 -5.21 1.81 6.49
C PRO A 98 -4.40 2.69 5.56
N THR A 99 -4.02 2.14 4.41
CA THR A 99 -3.20 2.81 3.41
C THR A 99 -3.92 2.88 2.08
N VAL A 100 -3.85 4.04 1.41
CA VAL A 100 -4.48 4.29 0.11
C VAL A 100 -3.42 4.79 -0.87
N ALA A 101 -3.20 4.08 -1.97
CA ALA A 101 -2.38 4.58 -3.08
C ALA A 101 -3.22 5.51 -3.96
N ARG A 102 -2.78 6.77 -4.09
CA ARG A 102 -3.34 7.81 -4.96
C ARG A 102 -2.50 7.91 -6.23
N ILE A 103 -2.98 7.34 -7.32
CA ILE A 103 -2.19 7.10 -8.53
C ILE A 103 -2.60 8.11 -9.61
N GLN A 104 -1.75 9.14 -9.82
CA GLN A 104 -1.98 10.21 -10.80
C GLN A 104 -1.34 9.95 -12.17
N GLY A 105 -0.60 8.86 -12.33
CA GLY A 105 0.13 8.57 -13.56
C GLY A 105 0.74 7.18 -13.57
N ASP A 106 1.62 6.92 -14.51
CA ASP A 106 2.20 5.61 -14.82
C ASP A 106 2.89 4.95 -13.61
N VAL A 107 2.77 3.62 -13.53
CA VAL A 107 3.32 2.77 -12.45
C VAL A 107 4.13 1.64 -13.08
N TYR A 108 5.44 1.64 -12.86
CA TYR A 108 6.33 0.63 -13.46
C TYR A 108 7.16 -0.11 -12.41
N ALA A 109 7.46 -1.37 -12.71
CA ALA A 109 8.38 -2.22 -11.96
C ALA A 109 8.11 -2.17 -10.44
N GLY A 110 9.10 -1.78 -9.63
CA GLY A 110 8.96 -1.64 -8.18
C GLY A 110 7.83 -0.72 -7.72
N GLY A 111 7.40 0.25 -8.55
CA GLY A 111 6.22 1.08 -8.29
C GLY A 111 4.93 0.26 -8.16
N MET A 112 4.82 -0.85 -8.91
CA MET A 112 3.72 -1.82 -8.76
C MET A 112 3.69 -2.43 -7.35
N GLY A 113 4.88 -2.63 -6.77
CA GLY A 113 5.01 -3.12 -5.39
C GLY A 113 4.49 -2.12 -4.36
N LEU A 114 4.77 -0.83 -4.53
CA LEU A 114 4.25 0.24 -3.66
C LEU A 114 2.72 0.28 -3.69
N VAL A 115 2.12 0.23 -4.89
CA VAL A 115 0.66 0.19 -5.05
C VAL A 115 0.06 -1.05 -4.39
N ALA A 116 0.63 -2.22 -4.66
CA ALA A 116 0.12 -3.49 -4.16
C ALA A 116 0.36 -3.73 -2.66
N ALA A 117 1.30 -3.00 -2.05
CA ALA A 117 1.51 -3.02 -0.60
C ALA A 117 0.51 -2.14 0.16
N CYS A 118 -0.16 -1.20 -0.50
CA CYS A 118 -1.26 -0.44 0.08
C CYS A 118 -2.54 -1.29 0.15
N ASP A 119 -3.41 -0.98 1.13
CA ASP A 119 -4.69 -1.69 1.29
C ASP A 119 -5.69 -1.36 0.18
N MET A 120 -5.66 -0.13 -0.31
CA MET A 120 -6.54 0.39 -1.35
C MET A 120 -5.75 1.18 -2.38
N ALA A 121 -6.27 1.26 -3.60
CA ALA A 121 -5.66 2.04 -4.68
C ALA A 121 -6.74 2.69 -5.55
N VAL A 122 -6.55 3.98 -5.83
CA VAL A 122 -7.37 4.77 -6.76
C VAL A 122 -6.45 5.29 -7.86
N SER A 123 -6.85 5.11 -9.11
CA SER A 123 -6.04 5.46 -10.27
C SER A 123 -6.76 6.44 -11.20
N VAL A 124 -5.99 7.27 -11.88
CA VAL A 124 -6.50 7.99 -13.04
C VAL A 124 -6.63 7.05 -14.24
N ASN A 125 -7.59 7.33 -15.11
CA ASN A 125 -7.86 6.56 -16.32
C ASN A 125 -6.76 6.64 -17.39
N THR A 126 -5.82 7.59 -17.25
CA THR A 126 -4.68 7.78 -18.15
C THR A 126 -3.42 7.02 -17.74
N ALA A 127 -3.42 6.41 -16.54
CA ALA A 127 -2.27 5.67 -16.01
C ALA A 127 -2.06 4.34 -16.74
N ASN A 128 -0.79 3.98 -16.95
CA ASN A 128 -0.38 2.69 -17.46
C ASN A 128 0.48 1.94 -16.44
N TYR A 129 0.45 0.64 -16.51
CA TYR A 129 1.12 -0.28 -15.61
C TYR A 129 2.03 -1.23 -16.37
N CYS A 130 3.18 -1.59 -15.80
CA CYS A 130 4.10 -2.55 -16.43
C CYS A 130 5.05 -3.17 -15.41
N LEU A 131 5.21 -4.48 -15.48
CA LEU A 131 6.26 -5.25 -14.79
C LEU A 131 7.37 -5.51 -15.81
N SER A 132 8.31 -4.55 -15.92
CA SER A 132 9.27 -4.50 -17.03
C SER A 132 10.54 -5.31 -16.81
N GLU A 133 10.74 -5.90 -15.65
CA GLU A 133 11.97 -6.51 -15.16
C GLU A 133 12.53 -7.59 -16.08
N VAL A 134 11.68 -8.45 -16.64
CA VAL A 134 12.15 -9.55 -17.52
C VAL A 134 12.78 -9.07 -18.83
N LYS A 135 12.49 -7.84 -19.27
CA LYS A 135 13.15 -7.21 -20.43
C LYS A 135 14.61 -6.85 -20.15
N LEU A 136 14.99 -6.82 -18.87
CA LEU A 136 16.35 -6.49 -18.41
C LEU A 136 17.10 -7.73 -17.91
N GLY A 137 16.55 -8.94 -18.07
CA GLY A 137 17.12 -10.16 -17.50
C GLY A 137 16.93 -10.29 -15.99
N LEU A 138 16.02 -9.51 -15.42
CA LEU A 138 15.61 -9.53 -14.01
C LEU A 138 14.21 -10.12 -13.88
N TYR A 139 13.74 -10.26 -12.65
CA TYR A 139 12.34 -10.61 -12.36
C TYR A 139 11.86 -9.90 -11.10
N PRO A 140 10.57 -9.57 -10.99
CA PRO A 140 10.03 -8.73 -9.92
C PRO A 140 9.88 -9.51 -8.60
N ALA A 141 11.00 -10.04 -8.04
CA ALA A 141 10.98 -10.96 -6.91
C ALA A 141 10.40 -10.34 -5.63
N THR A 142 10.98 -9.21 -5.17
CA THR A 142 10.62 -8.59 -3.90
C THR A 142 9.18 -8.08 -3.85
N ILE A 143 8.65 -7.62 -4.98
CA ILE A 143 7.27 -7.11 -5.09
C ILE A 143 6.24 -8.23 -5.32
N SER A 144 6.69 -9.41 -5.79
CA SER A 144 5.79 -10.47 -6.24
C SER A 144 4.75 -10.92 -5.21
N PRO A 145 5.05 -11.06 -3.90
CA PRO A 145 4.05 -11.48 -2.92
C PRO A 145 2.85 -10.51 -2.83
N TYR A 146 3.10 -9.22 -2.97
CA TYR A 146 2.08 -8.17 -2.90
C TYR A 146 1.30 -8.09 -4.21
N VAL A 147 1.99 -8.01 -5.33
CA VAL A 147 1.39 -7.88 -6.66
C VAL A 147 0.53 -9.08 -7.01
N ILE A 148 0.99 -10.30 -6.74
CA ILE A 148 0.21 -11.54 -6.98
C ILE A 148 -1.06 -11.57 -6.10
N ARG A 149 -0.97 -11.10 -4.84
CA ARG A 149 -2.16 -11.00 -3.98
C ARG A 149 -3.17 -9.99 -4.51
N ALA A 150 -2.71 -8.86 -5.02
CA ALA A 150 -3.57 -7.81 -5.54
C ALA A 150 -4.25 -8.18 -6.86
N MET A 151 -3.52 -8.70 -7.85
CA MET A 151 -4.05 -8.95 -9.20
C MET A 151 -4.44 -10.41 -9.47
N GLY A 152 -4.15 -11.31 -8.54
CA GLY A 152 -4.37 -12.74 -8.70
C GLY A 152 -3.32 -13.44 -9.57
N ALA A 153 -3.10 -14.73 -9.29
CA ALA A 153 -2.05 -15.52 -9.94
C ALA A 153 -2.21 -15.57 -11.47
N ARG A 154 -3.44 -15.66 -11.98
CA ARG A 154 -3.68 -15.81 -13.44
C ARG A 154 -3.27 -14.55 -14.21
N ALA A 155 -3.60 -13.36 -13.73
CA ALA A 155 -3.16 -12.10 -14.32
C ALA A 155 -1.65 -11.92 -14.16
N ALA A 156 -1.11 -12.25 -12.98
CA ALA A 156 0.32 -12.20 -12.73
C ALA A 156 1.12 -13.05 -13.74
N HIS A 157 0.71 -14.29 -14.04
CA HIS A 157 1.35 -15.11 -15.06
C HIS A 157 1.50 -14.37 -16.41
N ARG A 158 0.45 -13.67 -16.85
CA ARG A 158 0.51 -12.91 -18.09
C ARG A 158 1.54 -11.78 -17.98
N TYR A 159 1.34 -10.86 -17.05
CA TYR A 159 2.07 -9.59 -17.03
C TYR A 159 3.51 -9.72 -16.52
N PHE A 160 3.81 -10.68 -15.64
CA PHE A 160 5.18 -10.97 -15.21
C PHE A 160 6.03 -11.56 -16.34
N LEU A 161 5.45 -12.43 -17.17
CA LEU A 161 6.20 -13.13 -18.21
C LEU A 161 6.33 -12.33 -19.50
N THR A 162 5.32 -11.54 -19.86
CA THR A 162 5.33 -10.77 -21.12
C THR A 162 5.91 -9.39 -20.96
N ALA A 163 5.88 -8.83 -19.75
CA ALA A 163 6.18 -7.42 -19.49
C ALA A 163 5.42 -6.47 -20.43
N GLU A 164 4.22 -6.86 -20.88
CA GLU A 164 3.35 -5.98 -21.63
C GLU A 164 2.75 -4.88 -20.74
N ARG A 165 2.49 -3.73 -21.35
CA ARG A 165 1.77 -2.65 -20.69
C ARG A 165 0.28 -2.96 -20.65
N PHE A 166 -0.37 -2.52 -19.59
CA PHE A 166 -1.83 -2.51 -19.48
C PHE A 166 -2.31 -1.18 -18.89
N ASP A 167 -3.52 -0.83 -19.21
CA ASP A 167 -4.13 0.44 -18.80
C ASP A 167 -4.85 0.34 -17.43
N ALA A 168 -5.37 1.48 -16.98
CA ALA A 168 -6.09 1.56 -15.72
C ALA A 168 -7.40 0.74 -15.73
N ALA A 169 -8.07 0.59 -16.88
CA ALA A 169 -9.27 -0.23 -16.99
C ALA A 169 -8.96 -1.71 -16.76
N GLU A 170 -7.87 -2.20 -17.32
CA GLU A 170 -7.39 -3.55 -17.06
C GLU A 170 -6.91 -3.70 -15.61
N ALA A 171 -6.22 -2.69 -15.05
CA ALA A 171 -5.80 -2.70 -13.64
C ALA A 171 -7.01 -2.85 -12.68
N LEU A 172 -8.12 -2.18 -12.99
CA LEU A 172 -9.39 -2.33 -12.26
C LEU A 172 -9.97 -3.74 -12.45
N ARG A 173 -10.03 -4.22 -13.69
CA ARG A 173 -10.60 -5.53 -14.01
C ARG A 173 -9.91 -6.69 -13.30
N ILE A 174 -8.58 -6.60 -13.13
CA ILE A 174 -7.78 -7.65 -12.47
C ILE A 174 -7.65 -7.43 -10.95
N GLY A 175 -8.24 -6.38 -10.40
CA GLY A 175 -8.26 -6.10 -8.97
C GLY A 175 -7.02 -5.39 -8.43
N LEU A 176 -6.09 -4.94 -9.30
CA LEU A 176 -4.89 -4.20 -8.86
C LEU A 176 -5.25 -2.83 -8.27
N VAL A 177 -6.28 -2.18 -8.80
CA VAL A 177 -6.83 -0.94 -8.26
C VAL A 177 -8.33 -1.08 -7.98
N HIS A 178 -8.84 -0.29 -7.04
CA HIS A 178 -10.23 -0.36 -6.55
C HIS A 178 -11.16 0.61 -7.27
N ALA A 179 -10.61 1.68 -7.83
CA ALA A 179 -11.37 2.66 -8.60
C ALA A 179 -10.49 3.30 -9.67
N VAL A 180 -11.14 3.68 -10.77
CA VAL A 180 -10.54 4.43 -11.87
C VAL A 180 -11.41 5.65 -12.15
N VAL A 181 -10.80 6.83 -12.16
CA VAL A 181 -11.47 8.11 -12.34
C VAL A 181 -10.69 9.00 -13.31
N THR A 182 -11.26 10.12 -13.72
CA THR A 182 -10.51 11.15 -14.47
C THR A 182 -9.52 11.88 -13.56
N PRO A 183 -8.47 12.51 -14.10
CA PRO A 183 -7.45 13.19 -13.27
C PRO A 183 -8.03 14.26 -12.32
N ASP A 184 -9.03 14.98 -12.74
CA ASP A 184 -9.75 16.01 -11.96
C ASP A 184 -10.60 15.43 -10.80
N GLN A 185 -10.95 14.15 -10.86
CA GLN A 185 -11.76 13.45 -9.85
C GLN A 185 -10.92 12.65 -8.85
N LEU A 186 -9.58 12.59 -9.03
CA LEU A 186 -8.74 11.69 -8.24
C LEU A 186 -8.77 12.03 -6.74
N ASP A 187 -8.63 13.31 -6.42
CA ASP A 187 -8.62 13.77 -5.03
C ASP A 187 -9.97 13.57 -4.35
N ASP A 188 -11.05 13.88 -5.05
CA ASP A 188 -12.42 13.68 -4.57
C ASP A 188 -12.69 12.20 -4.29
N LYS A 189 -12.20 11.30 -5.17
CA LYS A 189 -12.41 9.85 -4.97
C LYS A 189 -11.63 9.31 -3.78
N VAL A 190 -10.41 9.78 -3.54
CA VAL A 190 -9.64 9.44 -2.33
C VAL A 190 -10.34 10.02 -1.08
N ALA A 191 -10.80 11.27 -1.16
CA ALA A 191 -11.52 11.92 -0.07
C ALA A 191 -12.88 11.26 0.25
N GLU A 192 -13.54 10.61 -0.71
CA GLU A 192 -14.75 9.81 -0.49
C GLU A 192 -14.48 8.56 0.37
N MET A 193 -13.29 7.96 0.23
CA MET A 193 -12.94 6.72 0.95
C MET A 193 -12.46 7.00 2.38
N THR A 194 -11.73 8.08 2.60
CA THR A 194 -11.06 8.35 3.87
C THR A 194 -11.98 8.63 5.07
N PRO A 195 -13.17 9.26 4.95
CA PRO A 195 -14.06 9.46 6.09
C PRO A 195 -14.53 8.16 6.74
N ALA A 196 -14.74 7.09 5.96
CA ALA A 196 -15.12 5.79 6.51
C ALA A 196 -14.02 5.22 7.41
N LEU A 197 -12.74 5.45 7.06
CA LEU A 197 -11.57 5.02 7.83
C LEU A 197 -11.37 5.89 9.09
N VAL A 198 -11.55 7.20 8.96
CA VAL A 198 -11.38 8.16 10.08
C VAL A 198 -12.48 7.99 11.11
N ASN A 199 -13.71 7.72 10.68
CA ASN A 199 -14.87 7.62 11.58
C ASN A 199 -15.01 6.23 12.26
N ALA A 200 -14.30 5.21 11.78
CA ALA A 200 -14.32 3.89 12.40
C ALA A 200 -13.49 3.88 13.70
N SER A 201 -13.69 2.88 14.56
CA SER A 201 -12.86 2.65 15.74
C SER A 201 -11.41 2.36 15.32
N PRO A 202 -10.40 3.11 15.83
CA PRO A 202 -9.00 2.91 15.43
C PRO A 202 -8.48 1.51 15.71
N ASN A 203 -8.78 0.99 16.89
CA ASN A 203 -8.40 -0.37 17.26
C ASN A 203 -9.07 -1.42 16.37
N ALA A 204 -10.37 -1.27 16.12
CA ALA A 204 -11.10 -2.23 15.30
C ALA A 204 -10.61 -2.25 13.85
N VAL A 205 -10.22 -1.11 13.28
CA VAL A 205 -9.64 -1.03 11.93
C VAL A 205 -8.27 -1.71 11.88
N THR A 206 -7.41 -1.47 12.88
CA THR A 206 -6.11 -2.13 12.98
C THR A 206 -6.25 -3.65 13.08
N GLU A 207 -7.11 -4.13 13.97
CA GLU A 207 -7.36 -5.57 14.15
C GLU A 207 -8.03 -6.21 12.92
N CYS A 208 -8.92 -5.47 12.24
CA CYS A 208 -9.52 -5.92 10.98
C CYS A 208 -8.48 -6.09 9.88
N LYS A 209 -7.53 -5.15 9.74
CA LYS A 209 -6.41 -5.27 8.80
C LYS A 209 -5.54 -6.47 9.13
N ALA A 210 -5.17 -6.67 10.39
CA ALA A 210 -4.42 -7.85 10.84
C ALA A 210 -5.17 -9.16 10.55
N LEU A 211 -6.49 -9.19 10.80
CA LEU A 211 -7.34 -10.33 10.50
C LEU A 211 -7.33 -10.69 9.00
N LEU A 212 -7.41 -9.70 8.12
CA LEU A 212 -7.33 -9.92 6.66
C LEU A 212 -6.01 -10.60 6.27
N HIS A 213 -4.89 -10.18 6.84
CA HIS A 213 -3.58 -10.82 6.61
C HIS A 213 -3.52 -12.25 7.18
N ASP A 214 -4.17 -12.48 8.32
CA ASP A 214 -4.19 -13.79 8.98
C ASP A 214 -5.07 -14.81 8.27
N VAL A 215 -6.14 -14.38 7.61
CA VAL A 215 -7.19 -15.28 7.08
C VAL A 215 -7.11 -15.45 5.56
N ALA A 216 -6.75 -14.38 4.82
CA ALA A 216 -6.80 -14.42 3.36
C ALA A 216 -5.91 -15.52 2.78
N GLY A 217 -6.51 -16.38 1.95
CA GLY A 217 -5.81 -17.45 1.26
C GLY A 217 -5.45 -18.68 2.11
N LYS A 218 -5.91 -18.75 3.36
CA LYS A 218 -5.72 -19.92 4.23
C LYS A 218 -6.91 -20.90 4.16
N ASP A 219 -6.64 -22.17 4.30
CA ASP A 219 -7.67 -23.18 4.40
C ASP A 219 -8.47 -23.04 5.70
N ILE A 220 -9.79 -23.16 5.60
CA ILE A 220 -10.68 -23.14 6.77
C ILE A 220 -10.56 -24.47 7.52
N ASN A 221 -9.92 -24.42 8.68
CA ASN A 221 -9.70 -25.56 9.56
C ASN A 221 -9.92 -25.17 11.03
N ALA A 222 -9.84 -26.14 11.93
CA ALA A 222 -10.08 -25.93 13.35
C ALA A 222 -9.17 -24.86 13.96
N ALA A 223 -7.91 -24.78 13.55
CA ALA A 223 -6.96 -23.77 14.06
C ALA A 223 -7.35 -22.37 13.59
N LEU A 224 -7.72 -22.19 12.33
CA LEU A 224 -8.18 -20.90 11.82
C LEU A 224 -9.49 -20.48 12.49
N ILE A 225 -10.44 -21.41 12.68
CA ILE A 225 -11.70 -21.16 13.40
C ILE A 225 -11.41 -20.71 14.82
N ALA A 226 -10.53 -21.41 15.57
CA ALA A 226 -10.16 -21.04 16.93
C ALA A 226 -9.55 -19.63 16.97
N ARG A 227 -8.66 -19.29 16.04
CA ARG A 227 -8.05 -17.96 15.91
C ARG A 227 -9.10 -16.86 15.70
N THR A 228 -10.10 -17.08 14.82
CA THR A 228 -11.17 -16.08 14.57
C THR A 228 -12.15 -15.97 15.74
N VAL A 229 -12.43 -17.05 16.47
CA VAL A 229 -13.23 -17.04 17.69
C VAL A 229 -12.53 -16.25 18.79
N ASP A 230 -11.23 -16.47 19.00
CA ASP A 230 -10.44 -15.70 19.96
C ASP A 230 -10.42 -14.21 19.60
N GLY A 231 -10.18 -13.89 18.33
CA GLY A 231 -10.16 -12.51 17.83
C GLY A 231 -11.46 -11.74 18.10
N ILE A 232 -12.62 -12.33 17.77
CA ILE A 232 -13.91 -11.66 18.05
C ILE A 232 -14.21 -11.56 19.55
N ALA A 233 -13.81 -12.54 20.34
CA ALA A 233 -13.98 -12.49 21.79
C ALA A 233 -13.13 -11.37 22.41
N SER A 234 -11.87 -11.28 22.01
CA SER A 234 -10.91 -10.28 22.49
C SER A 234 -11.34 -8.87 22.15
N ILE A 235 -11.75 -8.60 20.88
CA ILE A 235 -12.16 -7.25 20.49
C ILE A 235 -13.46 -6.82 21.16
N ARG A 236 -14.41 -7.74 21.40
CA ARG A 236 -15.63 -7.45 22.17
C ARG A 236 -15.34 -7.11 23.63
N ALA A 237 -14.30 -7.69 24.19
CA ALA A 237 -13.87 -7.42 25.58
C ALA A 237 -13.06 -6.14 25.71
N SER A 238 -12.53 -5.56 24.62
CA SER A 238 -11.75 -4.33 24.63
C SER A 238 -12.60 -3.11 25.02
N ASP A 239 -11.93 -2.04 25.47
CA ASP A 239 -12.61 -0.80 25.86
C ASP A 239 -13.30 -0.14 24.65
N GLU A 240 -12.65 -0.10 23.47
CA GLU A 240 -13.26 0.43 22.24
C GLU A 240 -14.44 -0.44 21.76
N GLY A 241 -14.34 -1.76 21.87
CA GLY A 241 -15.44 -2.67 21.53
C GLY A 241 -16.67 -2.46 22.42
N LYS A 242 -16.47 -2.32 23.71
CA LYS A 242 -17.55 -2.00 24.68
C LYS A 242 -18.13 -0.62 24.41
N GLU A 243 -17.27 0.39 24.24
CA GLU A 243 -17.70 1.76 23.91
C GLU A 243 -18.52 1.81 22.62
N GLY A 244 -18.06 1.14 21.56
CA GLY A 244 -18.75 1.09 20.27
C GLY A 244 -20.15 0.51 20.40
N VAL A 245 -20.33 -0.61 21.09
CA VAL A 245 -21.64 -1.22 21.34
C VAL A 245 -22.53 -0.32 22.21
N GLN A 246 -21.97 0.25 23.29
CA GLN A 246 -22.75 1.12 24.17
C GLN A 246 -23.20 2.41 23.47
N SER A 247 -22.29 3.07 22.73
CA SER A 247 -22.62 4.29 22.01
C SER A 247 -23.70 4.06 20.96
N PHE A 248 -23.65 2.93 20.25
CA PHE A 248 -24.69 2.53 19.29
C PHE A 248 -26.05 2.32 19.95
N LEU A 249 -26.10 1.55 21.05
CA LEU A 249 -27.35 1.29 21.79
C LEU A 249 -27.94 2.57 22.39
N GLN A 250 -27.07 3.49 22.83
CA GLN A 250 -27.45 4.78 23.43
C GLN A 250 -27.72 5.87 22.39
N LYS A 251 -27.54 5.58 21.08
CA LYS A 251 -27.71 6.54 19.95
C LYS A 251 -26.86 7.80 20.13
N ARG A 252 -25.63 7.68 20.64
CA ARG A 252 -24.66 8.77 20.79
C ARG A 252 -23.40 8.50 19.94
N LYS A 253 -22.60 9.53 19.75
CA LYS A 253 -21.29 9.35 19.13
C LYS A 253 -20.36 8.58 20.08
N PRO A 254 -19.50 7.68 19.54
CA PRO A 254 -18.47 7.04 20.34
C PRO A 254 -17.33 8.02 20.68
N ASN A 255 -16.57 7.72 21.75
CA ASN A 255 -15.56 8.61 22.29
C ASN A 255 -14.41 8.93 21.29
N TRP A 256 -14.12 8.06 20.34
CA TRP A 256 -13.11 8.33 19.30
C TRP A 256 -13.56 9.33 18.23
N LEU A 257 -14.78 9.82 18.30
CA LEU A 257 -15.36 10.87 17.45
C LEU A 257 -15.73 12.13 18.25
N ALA A 258 -15.40 12.16 19.52
CA ALA A 258 -15.67 13.29 20.41
C ALA A 258 -14.63 14.41 20.28
#